data_2ce1ac54cc6d2dc6d3a212f97379ae81
#
_entry.id   2ce1ac54cc6d2dc6d3a212f97379ae81
#
_cell.length_a   1.000
_cell.length_b   1.000
_cell.length_c   1.000
_cell.angle_alpha   90.00
_cell.angle_beta   90.00
_cell.angle_gamma   90.00
#
_symmetry.space_group_name_H-M   'P 1'
#
loop_
_entity.id
_entity.type
_entity.pdbx_description
1 polymer ?
#
loop_
_entity_poly.entity_id
_entity_poly.type
_entity_poly.pdbx_seq_one_letter_code
_entity_poly.pdbx_strand_id
1 'polypeptide(L)'
;VLASWEPIIAPIILTALALFTRLYQIGRSNIVTWDEAHFGKFGSHYLKREFYFDVHPPLGKMLVGLSGYLAGYNGSFEFKSGEKYPEDVNYTFMRAFNAAFGIVCIPLAYYTARELNFRRATVWLISLMVLCENSYATISRFILLDSMLLCFTFTTTMCWARFHRLQRDSFSLEWYGWLCLTGLSIGCVCSVKWVGFFCTALVGLYTIDDLWNKFGDLKMPRVSVCPPFP
;
A
#
# COMPACT_ATOMS: atom_id res chain seq x y z
N VAL A 1 20.73 24.83 5.64
CA VAL A 1 20.50 23.90 6.80
C VAL A 1 19.09 23.31 6.73
N LEU A 2 17.98 24.11 6.72
CA LEU A 2 16.60 23.57 6.68
C LEU A 2 16.30 22.75 5.44
N ALA A 3 16.84 23.12 4.29
CA ALA A 3 16.65 22.41 3.03
C ALA A 3 17.33 21.02 2.97
N SER A 4 18.35 20.78 3.78
CA SER A 4 19.03 19.48 3.86
C SER A 4 18.30 18.48 4.74
N TRP A 5 17.51 18.94 5.71
CA TRP A 5 16.72 18.11 6.63
C TRP A 5 15.30 17.82 6.12
N GLU A 6 14.84 18.57 5.13
CA GLU A 6 13.49 18.40 4.55
C GLU A 6 13.17 16.95 4.17
N PRO A 7 14.07 16.15 3.54
CA PRO A 7 13.79 14.76 3.16
C PRO A 7 13.50 13.81 4.32
N ILE A 8 13.88 14.20 5.53
CA ILE A 8 13.65 13.43 6.76
C ILE A 8 12.44 14.01 7.50
N ILE A 9 12.39 15.32 7.66
CA ILE A 9 11.37 15.99 8.47
C ILE A 9 10.00 15.97 7.80
N ALA A 10 9.94 16.17 6.48
CA ALA A 10 8.68 16.20 5.75
C ALA A 10 7.88 14.89 5.85
N PRO A 11 8.44 13.70 5.57
CA PRO A 11 7.70 12.45 5.72
C PRO A 11 7.30 12.18 7.18
N ILE A 12 8.09 12.61 8.17
CA ILE A 12 7.74 12.47 9.60
C ILE A 12 6.50 13.31 9.93
N ILE A 13 6.47 14.58 9.53
CA ILE A 13 5.33 15.47 9.77
C ILE A 13 4.09 14.94 9.05
N LEU A 14 4.22 14.56 7.78
CA LEU A 14 3.12 14.02 6.99
C LEU A 14 2.58 12.72 7.58
N THR A 15 3.45 11.83 8.06
CA THR A 15 3.05 10.59 8.73
C THR A 15 2.37 10.87 10.08
N ALA A 16 2.84 11.84 10.86
CA ALA A 16 2.18 12.25 12.11
C ALA A 16 0.76 12.80 11.85
N LEU A 17 0.59 13.61 10.80
CA LEU A 17 -0.73 14.09 10.38
C LEU A 17 -1.61 12.93 9.88
N ALA A 18 -1.03 11.97 9.18
CA ALA A 18 -1.74 10.78 8.74
C ALA A 18 -2.21 9.91 9.91
N LEU A 19 -1.36 9.70 10.91
CA LEU A 19 -1.72 9.03 12.17
C LEU A 19 -2.91 9.73 12.83
N PHE A 20 -2.85 11.04 12.98
CA PHE A 20 -3.94 11.79 13.56
C PHE A 20 -5.25 11.63 12.77
N THR A 21 -5.24 11.86 11.45
CA THR A 21 -6.46 11.84 10.64
C THR A 21 -7.09 10.45 10.52
N ARG A 22 -6.29 9.38 10.54
CA ARG A 22 -6.79 8.00 10.37
C ARG A 22 -7.13 7.34 11.70
N LEU A 23 -6.47 7.68 12.80
CA LEU A 23 -6.71 7.05 14.10
C LEU A 23 -7.64 7.85 15.03
N TYR A 24 -7.82 9.15 14.79
CA TYR A 24 -8.68 9.97 15.64
C TYR A 24 -10.08 9.39 15.76
N GLN A 25 -10.48 9.02 16.97
CA GLN A 25 -11.78 8.41 17.30
C GLN A 25 -12.15 7.20 16.42
N ILE A 26 -11.21 6.36 16.02
CA ILE A 26 -11.43 5.21 15.14
C ILE A 26 -12.40 4.19 15.75
N GLY A 27 -12.44 4.08 17.08
CA GLY A 27 -13.37 3.20 17.82
C GLY A 27 -14.73 3.82 18.15
N ARG A 28 -15.03 5.06 17.71
CA ARG A 28 -16.29 5.72 18.10
C ARG A 28 -17.55 5.00 17.63
N SER A 29 -17.53 4.44 16.42
CA SER A 29 -18.65 3.69 15.86
C SER A 29 -18.51 2.20 16.19
N ASN A 30 -19.37 1.69 17.05
CA ASN A 30 -19.44 0.28 17.45
C ASN A 30 -20.43 -0.50 16.56
N ILE A 31 -20.40 -0.29 15.25
CA ILE A 31 -21.32 -0.92 14.31
C ILE A 31 -20.52 -1.45 13.12
N VAL A 32 -20.85 -2.65 12.67
CA VAL A 32 -20.33 -3.23 11.43
C VAL A 32 -20.85 -2.43 10.25
N THR A 33 -19.93 -1.81 9.50
CA THR A 33 -20.25 -0.87 8.44
C THR A 33 -19.69 -1.35 7.09
N TRP A 34 -20.49 -1.19 6.03
CA TRP A 34 -20.09 -1.56 4.67
C TRP A 34 -19.58 -3.00 4.54
N ASP A 35 -18.51 -3.15 3.80
CA ASP A 35 -17.85 -4.42 3.53
C ASP A 35 -17.08 -4.99 4.73
N GLU A 36 -17.06 -4.29 5.90
CA GLU A 36 -16.61 -4.92 7.15
C GLU A 36 -17.38 -6.23 7.41
N ALA A 37 -18.66 -6.27 6.98
CA ALA A 37 -19.50 -7.47 7.07
C ALA A 37 -18.91 -8.65 6.29
N HIS A 38 -18.36 -8.41 5.11
CA HIS A 38 -17.75 -9.45 4.30
C HIS A 38 -16.34 -9.78 4.75
N PHE A 39 -15.47 -8.77 4.86
CA PHE A 39 -14.05 -9.00 5.14
C PHE A 39 -13.81 -9.44 6.59
N GLY A 40 -14.58 -8.95 7.55
CA GLY A 40 -14.56 -9.44 8.92
C GLY A 40 -14.96 -10.91 9.00
N LYS A 41 -16.04 -11.31 8.30
CA LYS A 41 -16.48 -12.70 8.21
C LYS A 41 -15.41 -13.60 7.59
N PHE A 42 -14.73 -13.17 6.52
CA PHE A 42 -13.64 -13.93 5.94
C PHE A 42 -12.46 -14.07 6.91
N GLY A 43 -12.13 -13.03 7.66
CA GLY A 43 -11.16 -13.11 8.75
C GLY A 43 -11.54 -14.17 9.79
N SER A 44 -12.85 -14.26 10.15
CA SER A 44 -13.37 -15.29 11.08
C SER A 44 -13.17 -16.71 10.53
N HIS A 45 -13.42 -16.95 9.24
CA HIS A 45 -13.19 -18.27 8.62
C HIS A 45 -11.71 -18.70 8.70
N TYR A 46 -10.76 -17.78 8.49
CA TYR A 46 -9.33 -18.09 8.67
C TYR A 46 -9.00 -18.49 10.11
N LEU A 47 -9.56 -17.79 11.10
CA LEU A 47 -9.33 -18.09 12.51
C LEU A 47 -9.94 -19.42 12.92
N LYS A 48 -11.12 -19.78 12.40
CA LYS A 48 -11.78 -21.06 12.60
C LYS A 48 -11.19 -22.21 11.79
N ARG A 49 -10.30 -21.89 10.80
CA ARG A 49 -9.76 -22.84 9.82
C ARG A 49 -10.86 -23.50 8.97
N GLU A 50 -11.91 -22.74 8.66
CA GLU A 50 -13.01 -23.16 7.81
C GLU A 50 -12.76 -22.78 6.37
N PHE A 51 -13.05 -23.70 5.44
CA PHE A 51 -12.99 -23.39 4.01
C PHE A 51 -14.18 -22.51 3.61
N TYR A 52 -13.93 -21.52 2.76
CA TYR A 52 -14.97 -20.73 2.11
C TYR A 52 -14.52 -20.35 0.70
N PHE A 53 -15.49 -20.03 -0.16
CA PHE A 53 -15.24 -19.56 -1.51
C PHE A 53 -15.46 -18.04 -1.59
N ASP A 54 -14.54 -17.35 -2.26
CA ASP A 54 -14.67 -15.92 -2.55
C ASP A 54 -13.88 -15.57 -3.82
N VAL A 55 -14.33 -14.52 -4.50
CA VAL A 55 -13.74 -14.02 -5.75
C VAL A 55 -12.41 -13.27 -5.55
N HIS A 56 -12.17 -12.75 -4.35
CA HIS A 56 -10.95 -12.01 -4.06
C HIS A 56 -9.79 -12.92 -3.68
N PRO A 57 -8.55 -12.61 -4.09
CA PRO A 57 -7.35 -13.31 -3.66
C PRO A 57 -7.15 -13.30 -2.13
N PRO A 58 -6.31 -14.20 -1.58
CA PRO A 58 -6.32 -14.49 -0.15
C PRO A 58 -5.61 -13.47 0.75
N LEU A 59 -4.56 -12.77 0.26
CA LEU A 59 -3.62 -12.02 1.13
C LEU A 59 -4.32 -10.99 2.02
N GLY A 60 -5.20 -10.16 1.45
CA GLY A 60 -5.89 -9.13 2.23
C GLY A 60 -6.78 -9.73 3.32
N LYS A 61 -7.47 -10.82 3.02
CA LYS A 61 -8.33 -11.55 3.98
C LYS A 61 -7.51 -12.22 5.07
N MET A 62 -6.34 -12.77 4.73
CA MET A 62 -5.39 -13.31 5.70
C MET A 62 -4.87 -12.21 6.64
N LEU A 63 -4.61 -11.01 6.14
CA LEU A 63 -4.20 -9.87 6.96
C LEU A 63 -5.34 -9.40 7.89
N VAL A 64 -6.59 -9.43 7.43
CA VAL A 64 -7.75 -9.20 8.31
C VAL A 64 -7.85 -10.28 9.38
N GLY A 65 -7.69 -11.56 9.04
CA GLY A 65 -7.62 -12.66 10.00
C GLY A 65 -6.47 -12.46 11.00
N LEU A 66 -5.30 -12.05 10.52
CA LEU A 66 -4.15 -11.74 11.37
C LEU A 66 -4.45 -10.60 12.34
N SER A 67 -5.12 -9.53 11.90
CA SER A 67 -5.52 -8.43 12.79
C SER A 67 -6.46 -8.90 13.89
N GLY A 68 -7.41 -9.79 13.57
CA GLY A 68 -8.28 -10.43 14.55
C GLY A 68 -7.51 -11.32 15.53
N TYR A 69 -6.60 -12.14 15.05
CA TYR A 69 -5.74 -12.97 15.87
C TYR A 69 -4.91 -12.16 16.88
N LEU A 70 -4.27 -11.09 16.41
CA LEU A 70 -3.49 -10.19 17.26
C LEU A 70 -4.36 -9.42 18.26
N ALA A 71 -5.62 -9.18 17.91
CA ALA A 71 -6.62 -8.59 18.80
C ALA A 71 -7.19 -9.55 19.86
N GLY A 72 -6.79 -10.84 19.83
CA GLY A 72 -7.33 -11.88 20.71
C GLY A 72 -8.70 -12.39 20.29
N TYR A 73 -9.14 -12.09 19.07
CA TYR A 73 -10.42 -12.53 18.52
C TYR A 73 -10.36 -14.00 18.05
N ASN A 74 -11.37 -14.79 18.42
CA ASN A 74 -11.43 -16.24 18.16
C ASN A 74 -12.22 -16.64 16.90
N GLY A 75 -12.82 -15.69 16.19
CA GLY A 75 -13.62 -15.97 15.00
C GLY A 75 -15.13 -16.17 15.25
N SER A 76 -15.64 -16.02 16.49
CA SER A 76 -17.02 -16.33 16.84
C SER A 76 -18.08 -15.40 16.24
N PHE A 77 -17.73 -14.15 15.94
CA PHE A 77 -18.66 -13.13 15.48
C PHE A 77 -18.95 -13.22 13.98
N GLU A 78 -20.22 -13.10 13.59
CA GLU A 78 -20.67 -13.27 12.21
C GLU A 78 -20.57 -12.02 11.33
N PHE A 79 -20.25 -10.86 11.90
CA PHE A 79 -20.16 -9.58 11.19
C PHE A 79 -21.40 -9.23 10.34
N LYS A 80 -22.60 -9.36 10.88
CA LYS A 80 -23.80 -8.94 10.16
C LYS A 80 -23.83 -7.42 9.99
N SER A 81 -24.16 -6.94 8.80
CA SER A 81 -24.23 -5.50 8.51
C SER A 81 -25.18 -4.78 9.46
N GLY A 82 -24.72 -3.68 10.06
CA GLY A 82 -25.49 -2.91 11.04
C GLY A 82 -25.52 -3.50 12.47
N GLU A 83 -24.93 -4.67 12.69
CA GLU A 83 -24.83 -5.29 14.01
C GLU A 83 -23.77 -4.56 14.86
N LYS A 84 -24.00 -4.49 16.18
CA LYS A 84 -23.01 -3.96 17.11
C LYS A 84 -21.94 -5.01 17.38
N TYR A 85 -20.70 -4.56 17.45
CA TYR A 85 -19.61 -5.42 17.89
C TYR A 85 -19.79 -5.83 19.35
N PRO A 86 -19.67 -7.12 19.68
CA PRO A 86 -19.69 -7.59 21.06
C PRO A 86 -18.41 -7.16 21.81
N GLU A 87 -18.44 -7.21 23.13
CA GLU A 87 -17.36 -6.73 23.99
C GLU A 87 -16.06 -7.54 23.86
N ASP A 88 -16.16 -8.80 23.45
CA ASP A 88 -15.03 -9.71 23.22
C ASP A 88 -14.31 -9.49 21.89
N VAL A 89 -14.84 -8.63 20.99
CA VAL A 89 -14.22 -8.28 19.71
C VAL A 89 -13.58 -6.90 19.77
N ASN A 90 -12.25 -6.87 19.81
CA ASN A 90 -11.52 -5.61 19.75
C ASN A 90 -11.45 -5.07 18.30
N TYR A 91 -12.61 -4.64 17.77
CA TYR A 91 -12.72 -4.05 16.43
C TYR A 91 -11.88 -2.77 16.28
N THR A 92 -11.66 -2.03 17.38
CA THR A 92 -10.82 -0.82 17.37
C THR A 92 -9.38 -1.14 16.98
N PHE A 93 -8.82 -2.22 17.53
CA PHE A 93 -7.48 -2.69 17.12
C PHE A 93 -7.47 -3.17 15.68
N MET A 94 -8.48 -3.93 15.24
CA MET A 94 -8.58 -4.42 13.86
C MET A 94 -8.66 -3.26 12.86
N ARG A 95 -9.44 -2.21 13.17
CA ARG A 95 -9.48 -0.98 12.36
C ARG A 95 -8.16 -0.22 12.38
N ALA A 96 -7.50 -0.12 13.54
CA ALA A 96 -6.18 0.54 13.65
C ALA A 96 -5.10 -0.20 12.85
N PHE A 97 -5.14 -1.54 12.83
CA PHE A 97 -4.27 -2.35 12.00
C PHE A 97 -4.48 -2.04 10.51
N ASN A 98 -5.73 -1.94 10.07
CA ASN A 98 -6.07 -1.54 8.70
C ASN A 98 -5.62 -0.09 8.39
N ALA A 99 -5.84 0.82 9.33
CA ALA A 99 -5.42 2.22 9.21
C ALA A 99 -3.90 2.37 9.03
N ALA A 100 -3.10 1.47 9.61
CA ALA A 100 -1.65 1.48 9.44
C ALA A 100 -1.24 1.39 7.96
N PHE A 101 -1.92 0.57 7.14
CA PHE A 101 -1.68 0.52 5.69
C PHE A 101 -1.99 1.86 5.01
N GLY A 102 -3.12 2.50 5.37
CA GLY A 102 -3.46 3.81 4.84
C GLY A 102 -2.49 4.92 5.27
N ILE A 103 -1.91 4.83 6.47
CA ILE A 103 -0.90 5.77 6.96
C ILE A 103 0.40 5.64 6.16
N VAL A 104 0.85 4.42 5.88
CA VAL A 104 2.08 4.14 5.13
C VAL A 104 2.01 4.66 3.68
N CYS A 105 0.81 4.78 3.09
CA CYS A 105 0.65 5.35 1.74
C CYS A 105 1.24 6.77 1.62
N ILE A 106 1.21 7.58 2.68
CA ILE A 106 1.63 8.99 2.63
C ILE A 106 3.14 9.12 2.46
N PRO A 107 3.99 8.53 3.31
CA PRO A 107 5.44 8.57 3.09
C PRO A 107 5.85 7.85 1.79
N LEU A 108 5.15 6.80 1.36
CA LEU A 108 5.40 6.15 0.08
C LEU A 108 5.13 7.11 -1.09
N ALA A 109 4.04 7.87 -1.07
CA ALA A 109 3.76 8.90 -2.08
C ALA A 109 4.85 9.97 -2.13
N TYR A 110 5.30 10.45 -0.95
CA TYR A 110 6.38 11.41 -0.83
C TYR A 110 7.68 10.90 -1.48
N TYR A 111 8.13 9.69 -1.12
CA TYR A 111 9.35 9.11 -1.66
C TYR A 111 9.22 8.77 -3.14
N THR A 112 8.07 8.27 -3.61
CA THR A 112 7.81 8.02 -5.03
C THR A 112 7.99 9.30 -5.85
N ALA A 113 7.37 10.40 -5.41
CA ALA A 113 7.48 11.68 -6.10
C ALA A 113 8.93 12.21 -6.12
N ARG A 114 9.70 11.94 -5.09
CA ARG A 114 11.13 12.26 -5.06
C ARG A 114 11.96 11.38 -5.98
N GLU A 115 11.72 10.09 -6.02
CA GLU A 115 12.43 9.17 -6.93
C GLU A 115 12.14 9.50 -8.40
N LEU A 116 10.95 10.03 -8.70
CA LEU A 116 10.58 10.56 -10.01
C LEU A 116 11.15 11.95 -10.32
N ASN A 117 12.03 12.51 -9.45
CA ASN A 117 12.68 13.81 -9.60
C ASN A 117 11.73 15.01 -9.71
N PHE A 118 10.53 14.94 -9.16
CA PHE A 118 9.64 16.10 -9.10
C PHE A 118 10.22 17.23 -8.25
N ARG A 119 9.85 18.48 -8.59
CA ARG A 119 10.22 19.67 -7.80
C ARG A 119 9.61 19.55 -6.39
N ARG A 120 10.30 20.15 -5.39
CA ARG A 120 9.83 20.11 -3.97
C ARG A 120 8.37 20.49 -3.81
N ALA A 121 7.93 21.57 -4.45
CA ALA A 121 6.53 22.00 -4.36
C ALA A 121 5.56 20.91 -4.85
N THR A 122 5.90 20.22 -5.95
CA THR A 122 5.11 19.12 -6.50
C THR A 122 5.11 17.90 -5.55
N VAL A 123 6.26 17.57 -4.94
CA VAL A 123 6.37 16.48 -3.95
C VAL A 123 5.44 16.74 -2.76
N TRP A 124 5.46 17.97 -2.22
CA TRP A 124 4.57 18.37 -1.14
C TRP A 124 3.09 18.35 -1.57
N LEU A 125 2.80 18.85 -2.76
CA LEU A 125 1.43 18.85 -3.30
C LEU A 125 0.88 17.43 -3.41
N ILE A 126 1.63 16.51 -4.04
CA ILE A 126 1.22 15.10 -4.17
C ILE A 126 0.98 14.46 -2.80
N SER A 127 1.91 14.66 -1.86
CA SER A 127 1.80 14.09 -0.52
C SER A 127 0.60 14.64 0.25
N LEU A 128 0.33 15.94 0.14
CA LEU A 128 -0.85 16.57 0.74
C LEU A 128 -2.16 16.11 0.07
N MET A 129 -2.16 15.93 -1.24
CA MET A 129 -3.33 15.37 -1.95
C MET A 129 -3.66 13.97 -1.43
N VAL A 130 -2.66 13.09 -1.29
CA VAL A 130 -2.86 11.72 -0.74
C VAL A 130 -3.25 11.76 0.74
N LEU A 131 -2.70 12.69 1.53
CA LEU A 131 -3.05 12.87 2.93
C LEU A 131 -4.50 13.31 3.13
N CYS A 132 -4.93 14.29 2.34
CA CYS A 132 -6.23 14.96 2.48
C CYS A 132 -7.34 14.30 1.64
N GLU A 133 -7.00 13.31 0.80
CA GLU A 133 -7.98 12.61 -0.01
C GLU A 133 -8.97 11.87 0.90
N ASN A 134 -10.25 12.25 0.80
CA ASN A 134 -11.28 11.82 1.73
C ASN A 134 -11.58 10.32 1.63
N SER A 135 -11.60 9.76 0.42
CA SER A 135 -11.84 8.32 0.23
C SER A 135 -10.72 7.51 0.88
N TYR A 136 -9.46 7.88 0.68
CA TYR A 136 -8.31 7.19 1.29
C TYR A 136 -8.34 7.28 2.82
N ALA A 137 -8.68 8.46 3.35
CA ALA A 137 -8.82 8.63 4.79
C ALA A 137 -9.96 7.78 5.35
N THR A 138 -11.09 7.72 4.66
CA THR A 138 -12.28 7.00 5.11
C THR A 138 -12.11 5.49 5.03
N ILE A 139 -11.72 4.94 3.86
CA ILE A 139 -11.59 3.48 3.67
C ILE A 139 -10.52 2.86 4.58
N SER A 140 -9.49 3.61 4.95
CA SER A 140 -8.46 3.11 5.86
C SER A 140 -8.92 2.97 7.31
N ARG A 141 -10.05 3.58 7.69
CA ARG A 141 -10.59 3.55 9.06
C ARG A 141 -11.53 2.37 9.33
N PHE A 142 -11.82 1.56 8.32
CA PHE A 142 -12.67 0.38 8.40
C PHE A 142 -11.88 -0.89 8.11
N ILE A 143 -12.43 -2.07 8.44
CA ILE A 143 -11.83 -3.36 8.14
C ILE A 143 -12.10 -3.70 6.67
N LEU A 144 -11.29 -3.14 5.77
CA LEU A 144 -11.44 -3.24 4.32
C LEU A 144 -10.13 -3.69 3.67
N LEU A 145 -10.22 -4.40 2.54
CA LEU A 145 -9.02 -4.77 1.76
C LEU A 145 -8.41 -3.59 1.00
N ASP A 146 -9.16 -2.51 0.82
CA ASP A 146 -8.79 -1.38 -0.03
C ASP A 146 -7.58 -0.60 0.48
N SER A 147 -7.44 -0.42 1.79
CA SER A 147 -6.27 0.21 2.39
C SER A 147 -4.99 -0.60 2.17
N MET A 148 -5.09 -1.94 2.22
CA MET A 148 -3.99 -2.85 1.92
C MET A 148 -3.64 -2.83 0.44
N LEU A 149 -4.65 -2.84 -0.44
CA LEU A 149 -4.47 -2.72 -1.90
C LEU A 149 -3.72 -1.43 -2.25
N LEU A 150 -4.16 -0.29 -1.71
CA LEU A 150 -3.52 1.01 -1.92
C LEU A 150 -2.08 1.01 -1.41
N CYS A 151 -1.84 0.49 -0.21
CA CYS A 151 -0.50 0.42 0.36
C CYS A 151 0.45 -0.38 -0.55
N PHE A 152 0.05 -1.56 -1.00
CA PHE A 152 0.88 -2.34 -1.92
C PHE A 152 1.02 -1.71 -3.30
N THR A 153 0.01 -0.97 -3.79
CA THR A 153 0.10 -0.18 -5.02
C THR A 153 1.15 0.93 -4.88
N PHE A 154 1.10 1.71 -3.80
CA PHE A 154 2.11 2.74 -3.51
C PHE A 154 3.50 2.14 -3.30
N THR A 155 3.59 0.98 -2.63
CA THR A 155 4.87 0.26 -2.46
C THR A 155 5.43 -0.17 -3.80
N THR A 156 4.60 -0.73 -4.70
CA THR A 156 5.02 -1.16 -6.04
C THR A 156 5.55 0.01 -6.86
N THR A 157 4.82 1.12 -6.87
CA THR A 157 5.23 2.32 -7.63
C THR A 157 6.51 2.93 -7.07
N MET A 158 6.69 2.96 -5.76
CA MET A 158 7.91 3.46 -5.12
C MET A 158 9.12 2.55 -5.41
N CYS A 159 8.98 1.23 -5.24
CA CYS A 159 10.05 0.29 -5.52
C CYS A 159 10.46 0.31 -6.99
N TRP A 160 9.48 0.36 -7.90
CA TRP A 160 9.71 0.47 -9.32
C TRP A 160 10.40 1.79 -9.70
N ALA A 161 9.97 2.93 -9.16
CA ALA A 161 10.58 4.23 -9.42
C ALA A 161 12.06 4.26 -8.95
N ARG A 162 12.35 3.67 -7.80
CA ARG A 162 13.71 3.54 -7.29
C ARG A 162 14.53 2.58 -8.16
N PHE A 163 14.00 1.44 -8.54
CA PHE A 163 14.64 0.50 -9.44
C PHE A 163 14.98 1.15 -10.79
N HIS A 164 14.03 1.90 -11.38
CA HIS A 164 14.26 2.63 -12.61
C HIS A 164 15.42 3.63 -12.49
N ARG A 165 15.47 4.36 -11.37
CA ARG A 165 16.56 5.33 -11.13
C ARG A 165 17.94 4.70 -11.02
N LEU A 166 18.01 3.45 -10.54
CA LEU A 166 19.25 2.68 -10.39
C LEU A 166 19.72 2.01 -11.69
N GLN A 167 19.06 2.21 -12.81
CA GLN A 167 19.48 1.61 -14.08
C GLN A 167 20.89 2.07 -14.53
N ARG A 168 21.38 3.19 -14.02
CA ARG A 168 22.77 3.65 -14.24
C ARG A 168 23.79 2.75 -13.55
N ASP A 169 23.42 2.16 -12.43
CA ASP A 169 24.22 1.25 -11.62
C ASP A 169 23.67 -0.19 -11.72
N SER A 170 23.30 -0.59 -12.94
CA SER A 170 22.73 -1.92 -13.22
C SER A 170 23.63 -3.05 -12.70
N PHE A 171 22.99 -4.11 -12.20
CA PHE A 171 23.63 -5.29 -11.61
C PHE A 171 24.35 -5.05 -10.26
N SER A 172 24.20 -3.87 -9.65
CA SER A 172 24.61 -3.66 -8.26
C SER A 172 23.69 -4.42 -7.29
N LEU A 173 24.17 -4.65 -6.05
CA LEU A 173 23.36 -5.29 -5.01
C LEU A 173 22.08 -4.50 -4.71
N GLU A 174 22.17 -3.16 -4.73
CA GLU A 174 21.02 -2.28 -4.52
C GLU A 174 20.01 -2.42 -5.67
N TRP A 175 20.48 -2.48 -6.92
CA TRP A 175 19.63 -2.71 -8.09
C TRP A 175 18.85 -4.02 -7.99
N TYR A 176 19.52 -5.15 -7.65
CA TYR A 176 18.85 -6.43 -7.42
C TYR A 176 17.86 -6.38 -6.26
N GLY A 177 18.21 -5.69 -5.19
CA GLY A 177 17.32 -5.52 -4.04
C GLY A 177 16.00 -4.85 -4.43
N TRP A 178 16.06 -3.74 -5.17
CA TRP A 178 14.86 -3.03 -5.61
C TRP A 178 14.09 -3.78 -6.70
N LEU A 179 14.76 -4.54 -7.55
CA LEU A 179 14.09 -5.44 -8.51
C LEU A 179 13.27 -6.50 -7.76
N CYS A 180 13.87 -7.18 -6.77
CA CYS A 180 13.18 -8.18 -5.96
C CYS A 180 12.01 -7.58 -5.16
N LEU A 181 12.19 -6.39 -4.57
CA LEU A 181 11.14 -5.69 -3.84
C LEU A 181 9.98 -5.29 -4.77
N THR A 182 10.28 -4.85 -5.99
CA THR A 182 9.25 -4.56 -7.01
C THR A 182 8.46 -5.82 -7.34
N GLY A 183 9.12 -6.95 -7.61
CA GLY A 183 8.46 -8.22 -7.88
C GLY A 183 7.61 -8.71 -6.71
N LEU A 184 8.13 -8.62 -5.49
CA LEU A 184 7.40 -8.99 -4.28
C LEU A 184 6.16 -8.12 -4.07
N SER A 185 6.29 -6.80 -4.24
CA SER A 185 5.16 -5.88 -4.08
C SER A 185 4.09 -6.07 -5.16
N ILE A 186 4.47 -6.41 -6.40
CA ILE A 186 3.54 -6.84 -7.46
C ILE A 186 2.78 -8.10 -7.01
N GLY A 187 3.48 -9.09 -6.47
CA GLY A 187 2.85 -10.29 -5.91
C GLY A 187 1.85 -9.95 -4.81
N CYS A 188 2.20 -9.06 -3.90
CA CYS A 188 1.31 -8.61 -2.81
C CYS A 188 0.08 -7.89 -3.35
N VAL A 189 0.23 -6.91 -4.26
CA VAL A 189 -0.90 -6.14 -4.77
C VAL A 189 -1.91 -7.01 -5.52
N CYS A 190 -1.42 -7.94 -6.36
CA CYS A 190 -2.26 -8.90 -7.06
C CYS A 190 -2.93 -9.92 -6.13
N SER A 191 -2.29 -10.21 -4.98
CA SER A 191 -2.82 -11.15 -3.99
C SER A 191 -3.84 -10.54 -3.03
N VAL A 192 -4.10 -9.22 -3.09
CA VAL A 192 -5.17 -8.56 -2.32
C VAL A 192 -6.47 -8.49 -3.12
N LYS A 193 -6.43 -7.93 -4.31
CA LYS A 193 -7.59 -7.79 -5.21
C LYS A 193 -7.17 -7.85 -6.68
N TRP A 194 -8.05 -8.33 -7.58
CA TRP A 194 -7.82 -8.36 -9.03
C TRP A 194 -7.52 -6.98 -9.63
N VAL A 195 -8.04 -5.91 -9.04
CA VAL A 195 -7.73 -4.51 -9.40
C VAL A 195 -6.22 -4.22 -9.31
N GLY A 196 -5.47 -4.95 -8.49
CA GLY A 196 -4.00 -4.87 -8.42
C GLY A 196 -3.29 -5.14 -9.75
N PHE A 197 -3.93 -5.86 -10.70
CA PHE A 197 -3.38 -6.06 -12.04
C PHE A 197 -3.21 -4.77 -12.84
N PHE A 198 -3.93 -3.71 -12.56
CA PHE A 198 -3.69 -2.42 -13.21
C PHE A 198 -2.30 -1.85 -12.86
N CYS A 199 -1.89 -1.96 -11.61
CA CYS A 199 -0.54 -1.57 -11.19
C CYS A 199 0.51 -2.47 -11.85
N THR A 200 0.27 -3.77 -11.89
CA THR A 200 1.14 -4.75 -12.57
C THR A 200 1.26 -4.46 -14.07
N ALA A 201 0.15 -4.13 -14.73
CA ALA A 201 0.14 -3.79 -16.14
C ALA A 201 0.96 -2.52 -16.42
N LEU A 202 0.88 -1.51 -15.56
CA LEU A 202 1.66 -0.28 -15.69
C LEU A 202 3.18 -0.59 -15.69
N VAL A 203 3.64 -1.35 -14.69
CA VAL A 203 5.05 -1.75 -14.57
C VAL A 203 5.45 -2.67 -15.73
N GLY A 204 4.57 -3.58 -16.13
CA GLY A 204 4.79 -4.51 -17.24
C GLY A 204 4.94 -3.79 -18.58
N LEU A 205 4.05 -2.86 -18.91
CA LEU A 205 4.11 -2.07 -20.13
C LEU A 205 5.39 -1.22 -20.19
N TYR A 206 5.72 -0.57 -19.08
CA TYR A 206 6.99 0.14 -18.96
C TYR A 206 8.20 -0.79 -19.20
N THR A 207 8.19 -1.98 -18.61
CA THR A 207 9.28 -2.95 -18.77
C THR A 207 9.42 -3.41 -20.22
N ILE A 208 8.30 -3.63 -20.93
CA ILE A 208 8.32 -3.97 -22.35
C ILE A 208 8.93 -2.83 -23.17
N ASP A 209 8.51 -1.58 -22.92
CA ASP A 209 9.04 -0.42 -23.62
C ASP A 209 10.54 -0.23 -23.35
N ASP A 210 10.98 -0.33 -22.10
CA ASP A 210 12.39 -0.22 -21.71
C ASP A 210 13.27 -1.31 -22.35
N LEU A 211 12.78 -2.55 -22.35
CA LEU A 211 13.48 -3.66 -23.02
C LEU A 211 13.53 -3.47 -24.54
N TRP A 212 12.43 -3.06 -25.16
CA TRP A 212 12.37 -2.82 -26.59
C TRP A 212 13.39 -1.77 -27.02
N ASN A 213 13.48 -0.66 -26.27
CA ASN A 213 14.43 0.40 -26.55
C ASN A 213 15.88 -0.07 -26.37
N LYS A 214 16.16 -0.90 -25.36
CA LYS A 214 17.50 -1.47 -25.13
C LYS A 214 17.91 -2.50 -26.18
N PHE A 215 16.99 -3.32 -26.65
CA PHE A 215 17.28 -4.28 -27.71
C PHE A 215 17.46 -3.61 -29.08
N GLY A 216 16.77 -2.50 -29.33
CA GLY A 216 16.87 -1.73 -30.57
C GLY A 216 18.17 -0.95 -30.70
N ASP A 217 18.86 -0.67 -29.60
CA ASP A 217 20.08 0.14 -29.60
C ASP A 217 21.35 -0.71 -29.64
N LEU A 218 21.79 -1.05 -30.86
CA LEU A 218 23.01 -1.82 -31.09
C LEU A 218 24.30 -0.99 -30.88
N LYS A 219 24.21 0.33 -30.67
CA LYS A 219 25.35 1.24 -30.56
C LYS A 219 25.75 1.60 -29.14
N MET A 220 24.89 1.35 -28.19
CA MET A 220 25.17 1.68 -26.81
C MET A 220 25.88 0.55 -26.08
N PRO A 221 26.98 0.80 -25.36
CA PRO A 221 27.48 -0.16 -24.39
C PRO A 221 26.37 -0.44 -23.39
N ARG A 222 26.26 -1.67 -22.94
CA ARG A 222 25.15 -2.21 -22.08
C ARG A 222 24.91 -1.45 -20.76
N VAL A 223 25.58 -0.35 -20.55
CA VAL A 223 25.47 0.57 -19.41
C VAL A 223 25.13 1.95 -19.95
N SER A 224 23.90 2.18 -20.34
CA SER A 224 23.51 3.50 -20.86
C SER A 224 22.35 4.07 -20.09
N VAL A 225 22.71 5.02 -19.36
CA VAL A 225 22.10 6.28 -19.03
C VAL A 225 20.65 6.45 -19.53
N CYS A 226 19.70 6.13 -18.67
CA CYS A 226 18.38 6.72 -18.81
C CYS A 226 18.50 8.24 -18.66
N PRO A 227 18.02 9.06 -19.61
CA PRO A 227 17.95 10.49 -19.39
C PRO A 227 17.08 10.75 -18.14
N PRO A 228 17.38 11.78 -17.35
CA PRO A 228 16.46 12.21 -16.31
C PRO A 228 15.11 12.51 -16.97
N PHE A 229 14.02 12.14 -16.31
CA PHE A 229 12.69 12.57 -16.70
C PHE A 229 12.72 14.10 -16.93
N PRO A 230 12.09 14.61 -18.00
CA PRO A 230 12.09 16.04 -18.33
C PRO A 230 11.46 16.89 -17.24
#